data_8b06faf45b1e38ee137c0b9046668e37
#
_entry.id   8b06faf45b1e38ee137c0b9046668e37
#
_cell.length_a   1.000
_cell.length_b   1.000
_cell.length_c   1.000
_cell.angle_alpha   90.00
_cell.angle_beta   90.00
_cell.angle_gamma   90.00
#
_symmetry.space_group_name_H-M   'P 1'
#
loop_
_entity.id
_entity.type
_entity.pdbx_description
1 polymer ?
#
loop_
_entity_poly.entity_id
_entity_poly.type
_entity_poly.pdbx_seq_one_letter_code
_entity_poly.pdbx_strand_id
1 'polypeptide(L)'
;GSSDIGFTAINTGTSPITTTVVVTPNFENGGNSNSGPTDTFIITVNPTAQIDPVNSLTVCDEDIIDPIVYTTQNTGGVTNYTWTNDNTSIGLASSGSGTISAFTVLNSSNQTQVANIVVTPTFESGGVSNSGESESFTITVNPTAQVESITDLVFCDENITDEIIFATQNTDGVTTYSWTNDNTNIGL
;
A
#
# COMPACT_ATOMS: atom_id res chain seq x y z
N GLY A 1 30.91 -0.68 -34.14
CA GLY A 1 31.27 0.70 -33.87
C GLY A 1 32.77 0.89 -33.95
N SER A 2 33.23 2.08 -34.31
CA SER A 2 34.64 2.42 -34.49
C SER A 2 35.09 3.58 -33.57
N SER A 3 34.39 3.81 -32.48
CA SER A 3 34.63 4.88 -31.51
C SER A 3 34.14 4.47 -30.13
N ASP A 4 34.32 5.33 -29.14
CA ASP A 4 33.82 5.15 -27.80
C ASP A 4 32.31 4.87 -27.81
N ILE A 5 31.82 4.01 -26.87
CA ILE A 5 30.46 3.58 -26.78
C ILE A 5 29.71 4.48 -25.77
N GLY A 6 28.71 5.21 -26.23
CA GLY A 6 27.74 5.91 -25.41
C GLY A 6 26.34 5.51 -25.83
N PHE A 7 25.46 5.14 -24.85
CA PHE A 7 24.08 4.76 -25.11
C PHE A 7 23.17 5.01 -23.89
N THR A 8 21.86 5.07 -24.13
CA THR A 8 20.88 5.03 -23.04
C THR A 8 20.53 3.58 -22.78
N ALA A 9 20.74 3.12 -21.53
CA ALA A 9 20.37 1.77 -21.11
C ALA A 9 18.83 1.64 -21.07
N ILE A 10 18.29 0.64 -21.75
CA ILE A 10 16.84 0.36 -21.81
C ILE A 10 16.61 -1.09 -21.47
N ASN A 11 15.69 -1.34 -20.51
CA ASN A 11 15.16 -2.65 -20.19
C ASN A 11 13.67 -2.50 -19.86
N THR A 12 12.80 -2.90 -20.77
CA THR A 12 11.33 -2.87 -20.62
C THR A 12 10.77 -4.18 -20.09
N GLY A 13 11.64 -5.14 -19.77
CA GLY A 13 11.25 -6.44 -19.21
C GLY A 13 11.18 -6.43 -17.69
N THR A 14 11.07 -7.62 -17.11
CA THR A 14 10.96 -7.84 -15.66
C THR A 14 12.21 -8.47 -15.04
N SER A 15 13.22 -8.81 -15.84
CA SER A 15 14.47 -9.41 -15.41
C SER A 15 15.67 -8.66 -15.98
N PRO A 16 16.86 -8.70 -15.33
CA PRO A 16 18.06 -8.15 -15.91
C PRO A 16 18.37 -8.75 -17.27
N ILE A 17 18.79 -7.90 -18.21
CA ILE A 17 19.25 -8.32 -19.53
C ILE A 17 20.74 -8.03 -19.65
N THR A 18 21.46 -8.88 -20.36
CA THR A 18 22.90 -8.77 -20.53
C THR A 18 23.31 -8.77 -22.00
N THR A 19 24.37 -8.07 -22.32
CA THR A 19 25.07 -8.17 -23.60
C THR A 19 26.57 -8.27 -23.38
N THR A 20 27.25 -9.06 -24.22
CA THR A 20 28.68 -9.14 -24.26
C THR A 20 29.21 -8.19 -25.34
N VAL A 21 30.08 -7.29 -24.97
CA VAL A 21 30.75 -6.39 -25.90
C VAL A 21 32.18 -6.93 -26.16
N VAL A 22 32.53 -7.10 -27.42
CA VAL A 22 33.86 -7.52 -27.85
C VAL A 22 34.55 -6.33 -28.52
N VAL A 23 35.72 -5.92 -28.00
CA VAL A 23 36.49 -4.80 -28.52
C VAL A 23 37.74 -5.35 -29.22
N THR A 24 37.88 -5.03 -30.49
CA THR A 24 39.06 -5.39 -31.27
C THR A 24 39.83 -4.12 -31.63
N PRO A 25 41.06 -3.90 -31.10
CA PRO A 25 41.87 -2.76 -31.48
C PRO A 25 42.45 -2.98 -32.89
N ASN A 26 42.50 -1.93 -33.70
CA ASN A 26 43.15 -1.94 -35.00
C ASN A 26 44.11 -0.73 -35.09
N PHE A 27 45.38 -1.01 -35.33
CA PHE A 27 46.39 0.02 -35.52
C PHE A 27 46.68 0.19 -37.00
N GLU A 28 46.64 1.42 -37.48
CA GLU A 28 46.93 1.77 -38.88
C GLU A 28 48.05 2.82 -38.97
N ASN A 29 48.99 2.59 -39.81
CA ASN A 29 50.05 3.54 -40.11
C ASN A 29 50.55 3.35 -41.54
N GLY A 30 50.62 4.44 -42.35
CA GLY A 30 51.16 4.43 -43.72
C GLY A 30 50.41 3.52 -44.68
N GLY A 31 49.07 3.31 -44.50
CA GLY A 31 48.24 2.43 -45.31
C GLY A 31 48.33 0.93 -44.98
N ASN A 32 49.04 0.56 -43.92
CA ASN A 32 49.13 -0.80 -43.39
C ASN A 32 48.35 -0.86 -42.06
N SER A 33 47.48 -1.85 -41.92
CA SER A 33 46.69 -2.08 -40.71
C SER A 33 46.99 -3.43 -40.05
N ASN A 34 46.95 -3.50 -38.72
CA ASN A 34 47.14 -4.70 -37.94
C ASN A 34 46.20 -4.72 -36.73
N SER A 35 45.44 -5.81 -36.58
CA SER A 35 44.52 -6.00 -35.47
C SER A 35 45.24 -6.64 -34.28
N GLY A 36 45.02 -6.09 -33.09
CA GLY A 36 45.49 -6.64 -31.82
C GLY A 36 44.54 -7.68 -31.21
N PRO A 37 44.88 -8.21 -30.05
CA PRO A 37 44.01 -9.13 -29.31
C PRO A 37 42.69 -8.44 -28.90
N THR A 38 41.62 -9.20 -28.91
CA THR A 38 40.30 -8.73 -28.47
C THR A 38 40.20 -8.73 -26.94
N ASP A 39 39.44 -7.76 -26.41
CA ASP A 39 38.97 -7.74 -25.03
C ASP A 39 37.45 -7.84 -24.99
N THR A 40 36.88 -8.39 -23.90
CA THR A 40 35.45 -8.59 -23.75
C THR A 40 34.95 -8.14 -22.40
N PHE A 41 33.80 -7.47 -22.38
CA PHE A 41 33.09 -7.13 -21.14
C PHE A 41 31.59 -7.31 -21.30
N ILE A 42 30.90 -7.41 -20.15
CA ILE A 42 29.45 -7.61 -20.10
C ILE A 42 28.80 -6.31 -19.61
N ILE A 43 27.74 -5.90 -20.29
CA ILE A 43 26.85 -4.86 -19.84
C ILE A 43 25.56 -5.54 -19.36
N THR A 44 25.15 -5.26 -18.11
CA THR A 44 23.88 -5.70 -17.54
C THR A 44 22.97 -4.49 -17.33
N VAL A 45 21.72 -4.57 -17.78
CA VAL A 45 20.70 -3.54 -17.56
C VAL A 45 19.59 -4.13 -16.72
N ASN A 46 19.46 -3.63 -15.49
CA ASN A 46 18.38 -4.03 -14.58
C ASN A 46 17.03 -3.45 -15.04
N PRO A 47 15.92 -4.14 -14.78
CA PRO A 47 14.58 -3.61 -15.04
C PRO A 47 14.23 -2.49 -14.06
N THR A 48 13.18 -1.73 -14.38
CA THR A 48 12.51 -0.87 -13.41
C THR A 48 11.76 -1.73 -12.39
N ALA A 49 11.77 -1.34 -11.12
CA ALA A 49 11.03 -2.02 -10.09
C ALA A 49 9.52 -1.97 -10.36
N GLN A 50 8.82 -3.05 -10.02
CA GLN A 50 7.37 -3.17 -10.17
C GLN A 50 6.76 -3.65 -8.86
N ILE A 51 5.50 -3.29 -8.66
CA ILE A 51 4.63 -3.78 -7.59
C ILE A 51 3.30 -4.19 -8.21
N ASP A 52 2.77 -5.34 -7.81
CA ASP A 52 1.43 -5.74 -8.22
C ASP A 52 0.37 -4.89 -7.48
N PRO A 53 -0.82 -4.65 -8.07
CA PRO A 53 -1.87 -3.87 -7.46
C PRO A 53 -2.26 -4.36 -6.06
N VAL A 54 -2.47 -3.44 -5.14
CA VAL A 54 -2.91 -3.71 -3.77
C VAL A 54 -4.34 -3.24 -3.59
N ASN A 55 -5.21 -4.11 -3.07
CA ASN A 55 -6.62 -3.76 -2.84
C ASN A 55 -6.79 -2.83 -1.63
N SER A 56 -7.66 -1.84 -1.75
CA SER A 56 -8.13 -1.05 -0.62
C SER A 56 -8.97 -1.88 0.34
N LEU A 57 -8.94 -1.54 1.63
CA LEU A 57 -9.63 -2.22 2.72
C LEU A 57 -10.66 -1.30 3.36
N THR A 58 -11.79 -1.86 3.78
CA THR A 58 -12.76 -1.21 4.66
C THR A 58 -13.04 -2.12 5.84
N VAL A 59 -12.83 -1.63 7.03
CA VAL A 59 -12.88 -2.37 8.30
C VAL A 59 -13.57 -1.53 9.37
N CYS A 60 -13.89 -2.12 10.51
CA CYS A 60 -14.43 -1.42 11.66
C CYS A 60 -13.32 -1.13 12.68
N ASP A 61 -13.59 -0.16 13.55
CA ASP A 61 -12.76 0.11 14.74
C ASP A 61 -12.52 -1.18 15.53
N GLU A 62 -11.29 -1.36 16.03
CA GLU A 62 -10.79 -2.54 16.74
C GLU A 62 -10.65 -3.83 15.91
N ASP A 63 -10.98 -3.84 14.60
CA ASP A 63 -10.67 -4.98 13.74
C ASP A 63 -9.16 -5.20 13.61
N ILE A 64 -8.77 -6.46 13.36
CA ILE A 64 -7.38 -6.82 13.06
C ILE A 64 -7.22 -6.97 11.55
N ILE A 65 -6.32 -6.19 10.96
CA ILE A 65 -5.89 -6.37 9.57
C ILE A 65 -4.77 -7.41 9.54
N ASP A 66 -4.94 -8.42 8.67
CA ASP A 66 -3.88 -9.38 8.37
C ASP A 66 -2.66 -8.70 7.70
N PRO A 67 -1.47 -9.33 7.71
CA PRO A 67 -0.30 -8.75 7.07
C PRO A 67 -0.55 -8.41 5.60
N ILE A 68 -0.23 -7.18 5.19
CA ILE A 68 -0.31 -6.73 3.79
C ILE A 68 1.04 -7.01 3.14
N VAL A 69 1.08 -8.05 2.31
CA VAL A 69 2.28 -8.53 1.61
C VAL A 69 2.27 -7.98 0.18
N TYR A 70 3.39 -7.42 -0.24
CA TYR A 70 3.57 -6.90 -1.59
C TYR A 70 4.22 -7.95 -2.49
N THR A 71 3.76 -8.03 -3.73
CA THR A 71 4.29 -8.92 -4.76
C THR A 71 4.75 -8.15 -5.99
N THR A 72 5.54 -8.78 -6.84
CA THR A 72 6.13 -8.19 -8.04
C THR A 72 6.30 -9.22 -9.14
N GLN A 73 6.32 -8.75 -10.38
CA GLN A 73 6.69 -9.55 -11.55
C GLN A 73 8.22 -9.53 -11.80
N ASN A 74 8.99 -8.70 -11.09
CA ASN A 74 10.43 -8.66 -11.25
C ASN A 74 11.08 -9.98 -10.81
N THR A 75 12.06 -10.44 -11.60
CA THR A 75 12.86 -11.65 -11.36
C THR A 75 14.35 -11.37 -11.57
N GLY A 76 15.22 -12.29 -11.12
CA GLY A 76 16.68 -12.16 -11.29
C GLY A 76 17.36 -11.12 -10.39
N GLY A 77 16.66 -10.68 -9.34
CA GLY A 77 17.15 -9.77 -8.30
C GLY A 77 16.19 -9.76 -7.12
N VAL A 78 16.25 -8.74 -6.27
CA VAL A 78 15.39 -8.56 -5.11
C VAL A 78 14.60 -7.26 -5.26
N THR A 79 13.27 -7.32 -5.08
CA THR A 79 12.44 -6.11 -4.98
C THR A 79 12.14 -5.84 -3.52
N ASN A 80 12.57 -4.68 -3.05
CA ASN A 80 12.29 -4.16 -1.72
C ASN A 80 11.21 -3.10 -1.81
N TYR A 81 10.46 -2.90 -0.73
CA TYR A 81 9.36 -1.94 -0.66
C TYR A 81 9.55 -0.99 0.51
N THR A 82 9.22 0.27 0.29
CA THR A 82 9.01 1.26 1.36
C THR A 82 7.60 1.79 1.23
N TRP A 83 6.97 2.13 2.36
CA TRP A 83 5.62 2.65 2.35
C TRP A 83 5.47 3.86 3.28
N THR A 84 4.51 4.71 2.96
CA THR A 84 4.09 5.84 3.78
C THR A 84 2.60 5.79 4.03
N ASN A 85 2.17 6.33 5.16
CA ASN A 85 0.80 6.46 5.62
C ASN A 85 0.54 7.92 6.00
N ASP A 86 -0.49 8.52 5.42
CA ASP A 86 -0.85 9.93 5.66
C ASP A 86 -1.74 10.14 6.90
N ASN A 87 -2.32 9.05 7.47
CA ASN A 87 -3.19 9.12 8.64
C ASN A 87 -2.82 8.08 9.70
N THR A 88 -2.01 8.48 10.66
CA THR A 88 -1.56 7.58 11.75
C THR A 88 -2.63 7.32 12.82
N SER A 89 -3.76 8.03 12.79
CA SER A 89 -4.85 7.83 13.76
C SER A 89 -5.52 6.46 13.65
N ILE A 90 -5.33 5.77 12.51
CA ILE A 90 -5.82 4.40 12.30
C ILE A 90 -4.96 3.32 13.01
N GLY A 91 -3.94 3.70 13.81
CA GLY A 91 -3.07 2.75 14.52
C GLY A 91 -1.86 2.25 13.73
N LEU A 92 -1.69 2.68 12.45
CA LEU A 92 -0.52 2.34 11.63
C LEU A 92 0.52 3.47 11.68
N ALA A 93 1.81 3.12 11.75
CA ALA A 93 2.91 4.09 11.69
C ALA A 93 2.88 4.93 10.40
N SER A 94 3.51 6.11 10.42
CA SER A 94 3.57 7.02 9.25
C SER A 94 4.39 6.50 8.08
N SER A 95 5.28 5.51 8.30
CA SER A 95 6.10 4.88 7.25
C SER A 95 6.71 3.58 7.74
N GLY A 96 7.18 2.77 6.79
CA GLY A 96 7.90 1.54 7.07
C GLY A 96 8.54 0.94 5.82
N SER A 97 9.09 -0.27 5.97
CA SER A 97 9.70 -1.03 4.88
C SER A 97 9.23 -2.49 4.90
N GLY A 98 9.18 -3.10 3.71
CA GLY A 98 8.69 -4.47 3.54
C GLY A 98 7.18 -4.56 3.79
N THR A 99 6.73 -5.72 4.21
CA THR A 99 5.34 -6.05 4.58
C THR A 99 4.83 -5.15 5.70
N ILE A 100 3.59 -4.65 5.60
CA ILE A 100 2.88 -4.12 6.76
C ILE A 100 2.47 -5.31 7.62
N SER A 101 2.98 -5.41 8.84
CA SER A 101 2.60 -6.47 9.78
C SER A 101 1.14 -6.34 10.18
N ALA A 102 0.53 -7.44 10.63
CA ALA A 102 -0.81 -7.37 11.22
C ALA A 102 -0.87 -6.34 12.34
N PHE A 103 -1.95 -5.56 12.39
CA PHE A 103 -2.19 -4.57 13.43
C PHE A 103 -3.68 -4.40 13.69
N THR A 104 -4.03 -3.93 14.89
CA THR A 104 -5.39 -3.54 15.22
C THR A 104 -5.64 -2.12 14.73
N VAL A 105 -6.68 -1.92 13.92
CA VAL A 105 -7.07 -0.58 13.49
C VAL A 105 -7.82 0.15 14.59
N LEU A 106 -7.69 1.48 14.60
CA LEU A 106 -8.30 2.34 15.61
C LEU A 106 -9.09 3.46 14.94
N ASN A 107 -10.26 3.76 15.47
CA ASN A 107 -11.02 4.94 15.12
C ASN A 107 -11.76 5.49 16.36
N SER A 108 -11.13 6.34 17.11
CA SER A 108 -11.70 6.97 18.30
C SER A 108 -12.65 8.13 17.99
N SER A 109 -12.93 8.40 16.72
CA SER A 109 -13.85 9.48 16.28
C SER A 109 -15.25 8.95 16.01
N ASN A 110 -16.19 9.87 15.76
CA ASN A 110 -17.56 9.53 15.35
C ASN A 110 -17.71 9.49 13.81
N GLN A 111 -16.61 9.66 13.07
CA GLN A 111 -16.57 9.71 11.60
C GLN A 111 -15.69 8.60 11.06
N THR A 112 -15.93 8.20 9.83
CA THR A 112 -15.04 7.30 9.10
C THR A 112 -13.65 7.92 8.94
N GLN A 113 -12.61 7.18 9.29
CA GLN A 113 -11.21 7.56 9.09
C GLN A 113 -10.67 6.87 7.82
N VAL A 114 -9.98 7.62 7.00
CA VAL A 114 -9.33 7.10 5.78
C VAL A 114 -7.84 7.38 5.86
N ALA A 115 -7.04 6.37 5.63
CA ALA A 115 -5.60 6.45 5.46
C ALA A 115 -5.22 6.07 4.03
N ASN A 116 -4.42 6.90 3.36
CA ASN A 116 -3.84 6.60 2.07
C ASN A 116 -2.42 6.07 2.25
N ILE A 117 -2.20 4.84 1.79
CA ILE A 117 -0.91 4.16 1.86
C ILE A 117 -0.28 4.23 0.47
N VAL A 118 0.94 4.76 0.40
CA VAL A 118 1.73 4.82 -0.84
C VAL A 118 2.93 3.90 -0.69
N VAL A 119 3.09 2.95 -1.62
CA VAL A 119 4.16 1.95 -1.61
C VAL A 119 5.08 2.17 -2.81
N THR A 120 6.37 2.27 -2.55
CA THR A 120 7.40 2.46 -3.59
C THR A 120 8.29 1.23 -3.67
N PRO A 121 8.33 0.53 -4.83
CA PRO A 121 9.22 -0.60 -5.05
C PRO A 121 10.62 -0.12 -5.44
N THR A 122 11.64 -0.88 -5.05
CA THR A 122 13.04 -0.71 -5.48
C THR A 122 13.63 -2.07 -5.83
N PHE A 123 14.00 -2.27 -7.08
CA PHE A 123 14.65 -3.49 -7.56
C PHE A 123 16.16 -3.38 -7.43
N GLU A 124 16.80 -4.43 -6.92
CA GLU A 124 18.26 -4.51 -6.75
C GLU A 124 18.79 -5.79 -7.41
N SER A 125 19.86 -5.64 -8.21
CA SER A 125 20.63 -6.74 -8.78
C SER A 125 22.04 -6.25 -9.12
N GLY A 126 23.08 -7.08 -8.83
CA GLY A 126 24.47 -6.74 -9.10
C GLY A 126 24.98 -5.51 -8.33
N GLY A 127 24.42 -5.19 -7.17
CA GLY A 127 24.79 -4.03 -6.35
C GLY A 127 24.28 -2.68 -6.87
N VAL A 128 23.39 -2.70 -7.86
CA VAL A 128 22.75 -1.49 -8.43
C VAL A 128 21.25 -1.59 -8.22
N SER A 129 20.66 -0.51 -7.74
CA SER A 129 19.22 -0.42 -7.48
C SER A 129 18.52 0.58 -8.39
N ASN A 130 17.24 0.30 -8.71
CA ASN A 130 16.38 1.14 -9.52
C ASN A 130 14.97 1.15 -8.93
N SER A 131 14.42 2.33 -8.62
CA SER A 131 13.06 2.49 -8.10
C SER A 131 12.07 2.51 -9.26
N GLY A 132 10.86 2.03 -8.98
CA GLY A 132 9.73 2.06 -9.91
C GLY A 132 8.65 3.05 -9.50
N GLU A 133 7.54 3.01 -10.26
CA GLU A 133 6.34 3.75 -9.94
C GLU A 133 5.73 3.25 -8.64
N SER A 134 5.20 4.18 -7.85
CA SER A 134 4.53 3.87 -6.59
C SER A 134 3.08 3.43 -6.84
N GLU A 135 2.62 2.48 -6.05
CA GLU A 135 1.22 2.05 -5.95
C GLU A 135 0.57 2.68 -4.71
N SER A 136 -0.73 2.98 -4.78
CA SER A 136 -1.47 3.52 -3.64
C SER A 136 -2.77 2.77 -3.41
N PHE A 137 -3.11 2.56 -2.14
CA PHE A 137 -4.37 1.98 -1.70
C PHE A 137 -4.85 2.66 -0.42
N THR A 138 -6.13 2.51 -0.07
CA THR A 138 -6.69 3.10 1.14
C THR A 138 -7.08 2.05 2.17
N ILE A 139 -6.96 2.42 3.44
CA ILE A 139 -7.56 1.73 4.57
C ILE A 139 -8.62 2.66 5.15
N THR A 140 -9.88 2.23 5.05
CA THR A 140 -11.04 2.95 5.59
C THR A 140 -11.48 2.28 6.88
N VAL A 141 -11.54 3.02 7.98
CA VAL A 141 -11.91 2.52 9.30
C VAL A 141 -13.21 3.18 9.75
N ASN A 142 -14.28 2.41 9.81
CA ASN A 142 -15.57 2.88 10.32
C ASN A 142 -15.52 3.01 11.84
N PRO A 143 -16.21 4.01 12.43
CA PRO A 143 -16.27 4.16 13.88
C PRO A 143 -17.13 3.08 14.53
N THR A 144 -16.91 2.84 15.82
CA THR A 144 -17.84 2.06 16.65
C THR A 144 -19.21 2.76 16.72
N ALA A 145 -20.29 1.99 16.54
CA ALA A 145 -21.67 2.51 16.65
C ALA A 145 -21.96 3.00 18.08
N GLN A 146 -22.61 4.16 18.19
CA GLN A 146 -22.94 4.78 19.45
C GLN A 146 -24.44 5.07 19.53
N VAL A 147 -24.98 5.09 20.74
CA VAL A 147 -26.30 5.60 21.06
C VAL A 147 -26.18 6.69 22.11
N GLU A 148 -26.85 7.81 21.90
CA GLU A 148 -26.91 8.87 22.90
C GLU A 148 -27.72 8.41 24.11
N SER A 149 -27.31 8.84 25.29
CA SER A 149 -28.01 8.49 26.53
C SER A 149 -29.41 9.08 26.55
N ILE A 150 -30.39 8.26 26.96
CA ILE A 150 -31.78 8.65 27.16
C ILE A 150 -32.00 8.80 28.67
N THR A 151 -32.67 9.86 29.06
CA THR A 151 -33.09 10.06 30.47
C THR A 151 -34.22 9.10 30.87
N ASP A 152 -34.18 8.64 32.11
CA ASP A 152 -35.24 7.81 32.67
C ASP A 152 -36.61 8.51 32.52
N LEU A 153 -37.63 7.76 32.14
CA LEU A 153 -38.98 8.24 31.95
C LEU A 153 -39.90 7.66 33.03
N VAL A 154 -40.79 8.47 33.53
CA VAL A 154 -41.78 8.06 34.55
C VAL A 154 -43.16 8.48 34.07
N PHE A 155 -44.09 7.51 34.03
CA PHE A 155 -45.45 7.70 33.60
C PHE A 155 -46.41 7.18 34.66
N CYS A 156 -47.66 7.68 34.65
CA CYS A 156 -48.78 7.10 35.40
C CYS A 156 -49.49 6.08 34.53
N ASP A 157 -50.25 5.21 35.18
CA ASP A 157 -51.15 4.27 34.50
C ASP A 157 -52.08 5.01 33.52
N GLU A 158 -52.36 4.39 32.38
CA GLU A 158 -53.15 4.94 31.26
C GLU A 158 -52.54 6.19 30.57
N ASN A 159 -51.34 6.61 30.90
CA ASN A 159 -50.66 7.67 30.13
C ASN A 159 -50.28 7.17 28.73
N ILE A 160 -50.47 8.01 27.71
CA ILE A 160 -49.95 7.81 26.38
C ILE A 160 -48.53 8.45 26.37
N THR A 161 -47.52 7.67 25.98
CA THR A 161 -46.16 8.12 25.86
C THR A 161 -45.92 8.73 24.48
N ASP A 162 -45.03 9.72 24.40
CA ASP A 162 -44.44 10.15 23.12
C ASP A 162 -43.47 9.08 22.62
N GLU A 163 -43.15 9.14 21.32
CA GLU A 163 -42.12 8.27 20.71
C GLU A 163 -40.78 8.52 21.36
N ILE A 164 -40.11 7.43 21.77
CA ILE A 164 -38.72 7.48 22.27
C ILE A 164 -37.79 7.38 21.07
N ILE A 165 -37.12 8.50 20.74
CA ILE A 165 -36.23 8.60 19.58
C ILE A 165 -34.79 8.27 20.03
N PHE A 166 -34.16 7.30 19.36
CA PHE A 166 -32.74 7.01 19.52
C PHE A 166 -31.92 7.91 18.61
N ALA A 167 -30.85 8.48 19.13
CA ALA A 167 -29.92 9.34 18.40
C ALA A 167 -28.48 8.84 18.51
N THR A 168 -27.64 9.27 17.59
CA THR A 168 -26.22 8.94 17.55
C THR A 168 -25.40 10.16 17.14
N GLN A 169 -24.14 10.20 17.56
CA GLN A 169 -23.16 11.14 17.05
C GLN A 169 -22.34 10.62 15.87
N ASN A 170 -22.52 9.34 15.49
CA ASN A 170 -21.88 8.81 14.31
C ASN A 170 -22.36 9.55 13.06
N THR A 171 -21.42 9.89 12.16
CA THR A 171 -21.65 10.48 10.85
C THR A 171 -21.07 9.59 9.75
N ASP A 172 -21.29 9.95 8.50
CA ASP A 172 -20.77 9.23 7.32
C ASP A 172 -21.32 7.78 7.13
N GLY A 173 -22.47 7.49 7.77
CA GLY A 173 -23.10 6.18 7.71
C GLY A 173 -24.50 6.19 8.30
N VAL A 174 -25.08 5.00 8.46
CA VAL A 174 -26.40 4.80 9.08
C VAL A 174 -26.22 3.95 10.33
N THR A 175 -26.67 4.49 11.48
CA THR A 175 -26.76 3.73 12.72
C THR A 175 -28.17 3.17 12.86
N THR A 176 -28.28 1.86 13.05
CA THR A 176 -29.54 1.16 13.33
C THR A 176 -29.58 0.74 14.79
N TYR A 177 -30.75 0.69 15.38
CA TYR A 177 -30.93 0.39 16.78
C TYR A 177 -31.80 -0.87 16.95
N SER A 178 -31.45 -1.67 17.93
CA SER A 178 -32.30 -2.76 18.46
C SER A 178 -32.42 -2.58 19.96
N TRP A 179 -33.58 -2.88 20.48
CA TRP A 179 -33.84 -2.79 21.92
C TRP A 179 -34.57 -4.04 22.43
N THR A 180 -34.46 -4.26 23.71
CA THR A 180 -35.18 -5.35 24.42
C THR A 180 -35.84 -4.78 25.66
N ASN A 181 -36.93 -5.38 26.07
CA ASN A 181 -37.69 -5.05 27.27
C ASN A 181 -37.75 -6.29 28.15
N ASP A 182 -37.41 -6.18 29.42
CA ASP A 182 -37.43 -7.26 30.40
C ASP A 182 -38.80 -7.42 31.12
N ASN A 183 -39.71 -6.44 30.95
CA ASN A 183 -41.04 -6.46 31.57
C ASN A 183 -42.14 -5.97 30.59
N THR A 184 -42.72 -6.89 29.86
CA THR A 184 -43.79 -6.59 28.89
C THR A 184 -45.12 -6.15 29.55
N ASN A 185 -45.27 -6.22 30.89
CA ASN A 185 -46.48 -5.80 31.58
C ASN A 185 -46.66 -4.28 31.61
N ILE A 186 -45.65 -3.51 31.21
CA ILE A 186 -45.77 -2.05 31.11
C ILE A 186 -46.41 -1.59 29.80
N GLY A 187 -46.79 -2.50 28.90
CA GLY A 187 -47.43 -2.18 27.64
C GLY A 187 -46.46 -1.94 26.48
N LEU A 188 -45.17 -2.25 26.62
CA LEU A 188 -44.12 -2.11 25.60
C LEU A 188 -43.73 -3.47 25.00
#